data_a2a38bb4e86f4d99129a51de72b1c6e4
#
_entry.id   a2a38bb4e86f4d99129a51de72b1c6e4
#
_cell.length_a   1.000
_cell.length_b   1.000
_cell.length_c   1.000
_cell.angle_alpha   90.00
_cell.angle_beta   90.00
_cell.angle_gamma   90.00
#
_symmetry.space_group_name_H-M   'P 1'
#
loop_
_entity.id
_entity.type
_entity.pdbx_description
1 polymer ?
#
loop_
_entity_poly.entity_id
_entity_poly.type
_entity_poly.pdbx_seq_one_letter_code
_entity_poly.pdbx_strand_id
1 'polypeptide(L)'
;MLHQCVPVSRVEGCVPEAQLRHLIDQTLEDARFEHERSRRQRGGMLEKILLEQTVTTVFEPIVALASNAVLGYEALSRGPSGTGLETPMALFGTAELFDREYELDSLCRRRALSNARGIASDQLLFLNILPTCIQDPDFQAAHVRETLAELGLGPRNLVLEISERQAISNFPIFREAIDHFSGLGFRIA
;
A
#
# COMPACT_ATOMS: atom_id res chain seq x y z
N MET A 1 47.28 35.58 -13.45
CA MET A 1 45.93 36.03 -13.88
C MET A 1 45.16 36.41 -12.63
N LEU A 2 45.02 37.72 -12.42
CA LEU A 2 44.29 38.27 -11.28
C LEU A 2 42.80 38.19 -11.58
N HIS A 3 42.05 37.39 -10.82
CA HIS A 3 40.58 37.43 -10.85
C HIS A 3 40.11 38.77 -10.28
N GLN A 4 39.62 39.65 -11.16
CA GLN A 4 38.87 40.83 -10.75
C GLN A 4 37.55 40.39 -10.13
N CYS A 5 37.41 40.58 -8.82
CA CYS A 5 36.10 40.56 -8.18
C CYS A 5 35.29 41.77 -8.68
N VAL A 6 34.27 41.52 -9.45
CA VAL A 6 33.29 42.54 -9.81
C VAL A 6 32.49 42.87 -8.56
N PRO A 7 32.45 44.14 -8.10
CA PRO A 7 31.59 44.50 -6.97
C PRO A 7 30.12 44.34 -7.39
N VAL A 8 29.38 43.52 -6.66
CA VAL A 8 27.95 43.43 -6.79
C VAL A 8 27.38 44.79 -6.38
N SER A 9 27.00 45.62 -7.37
CA SER A 9 26.28 46.84 -7.13
C SER A 9 24.98 46.52 -6.41
N ARG A 10 24.70 47.23 -5.31
CA ARG A 10 23.46 47.18 -4.58
C ARG A 10 22.32 47.42 -5.58
N VAL A 11 21.52 46.37 -5.84
CA VAL A 11 20.29 46.52 -6.62
C VAL A 11 19.33 47.30 -5.70
N GLU A 12 18.90 48.47 -6.12
CA GLU A 12 17.84 49.21 -5.45
C GLU A 12 16.59 48.33 -5.45
N GLY A 13 16.13 47.93 -4.25
CA GLY A 13 15.05 46.99 -4.06
C GLY A 13 15.44 45.68 -3.36
N CYS A 14 16.71 45.52 -2.97
CA CYS A 14 17.13 44.33 -2.20
C CYS A 14 16.45 44.35 -0.82
N VAL A 15 15.68 43.29 -0.53
CA VAL A 15 15.04 43.08 0.77
C VAL A 15 16.15 42.98 1.83
N PRO A 16 16.08 43.73 2.95
CA PRO A 16 17.06 43.62 4.02
C PRO A 16 17.18 42.17 4.51
N GLU A 17 18.41 41.73 4.81
CA GLU A 17 18.68 40.34 5.20
C GLU A 17 17.78 39.85 6.36
N ALA A 18 17.52 40.72 7.34
CA ALA A 18 16.62 40.41 8.44
C ALA A 18 15.17 40.16 7.99
N GLN A 19 14.70 40.89 6.97
CA GLN A 19 13.36 40.72 6.39
C GLN A 19 13.29 39.42 5.58
N LEU A 20 14.36 39.09 4.85
CA LEU A 20 14.46 37.83 4.11
C LEU A 20 14.46 36.63 5.05
N ARG A 21 15.22 36.68 6.15
CA ARG A 21 15.21 35.61 7.18
C ARG A 21 13.82 35.45 7.79
N HIS A 22 13.17 36.53 8.16
CA HIS A 22 11.81 36.48 8.72
C HIS A 22 10.81 35.84 7.75
N LEU A 23 10.86 36.18 6.47
CA LEU A 23 10.01 35.58 5.43
C LEU A 23 10.29 34.08 5.27
N ILE A 24 11.55 33.66 5.29
CA ILE A 24 11.93 32.25 5.22
C ILE A 24 11.40 31.50 6.44
N ASP A 25 11.60 32.03 7.63
CA ASP A 25 11.13 31.41 8.89
C ASP A 25 9.59 31.29 8.89
N GLN A 26 8.87 32.32 8.50
CA GLN A 26 7.40 32.27 8.34
C GLN A 26 6.98 31.20 7.32
N THR A 27 7.62 31.19 6.15
CA THR A 27 7.28 30.20 5.11
C THR A 27 7.52 28.77 5.60
N LEU A 28 8.59 28.53 6.36
CA LEU A 28 8.88 27.23 6.94
C LEU A 28 7.87 26.82 8.03
N GLU A 29 7.45 27.78 8.86
CA GLU A 29 6.41 27.54 9.87
C GLU A 29 5.05 27.24 9.23
N ASP A 30 4.65 28.00 8.22
CA ASP A 30 3.42 27.78 7.47
C ASP A 30 3.43 26.40 6.77
N ALA A 31 4.54 26.05 6.15
CA ALA A 31 4.71 24.75 5.51
C ALA A 31 4.62 23.58 6.51
N ARG A 32 5.20 23.75 7.71
CA ARG A 32 5.10 22.76 8.80
C ARG A 32 3.65 22.61 9.27
N PHE A 33 2.97 23.71 9.48
CA PHE A 33 1.57 23.72 9.91
C PHE A 33 0.65 23.04 8.88
N GLU A 34 0.83 23.37 7.60
CA GLU A 34 0.08 22.72 6.52
C GLU A 34 0.39 21.21 6.40
N HIS A 35 1.66 20.84 6.55
CA HIS A 35 2.07 19.44 6.56
C HIS A 35 1.42 18.65 7.70
N GLU A 36 1.44 19.19 8.93
CA GLU A 36 0.80 18.56 10.08
C GLU A 36 -0.72 18.47 9.91
N ARG A 37 -1.35 19.51 9.39
CA ARG A 37 -2.78 19.52 9.10
C ARG A 37 -3.15 18.45 8.08
N SER A 38 -2.40 18.37 6.98
CA SER A 38 -2.58 17.36 5.94
C SER A 38 -2.37 15.94 6.47
N ARG A 39 -1.35 15.75 7.33
CA ARG A 39 -1.10 14.47 7.99
C ARG A 39 -2.28 14.06 8.87
N ARG A 40 -2.77 14.94 9.74
CA ARG A 40 -3.94 14.67 10.61
C ARG A 40 -5.19 14.34 9.80
N GLN A 41 -5.44 15.07 8.72
CA GLN A 41 -6.57 14.82 7.85
C GLN A 41 -6.50 13.43 7.19
N ARG A 42 -5.32 13.04 6.67
CA ARG A 42 -5.10 11.70 6.09
C ARG A 42 -5.27 10.60 7.13
N GLY A 43 -4.74 10.79 8.34
CA GLY A 43 -4.91 9.83 9.44
C GLY A 43 -6.38 9.64 9.82
N GLY A 44 -7.14 10.72 9.98
CA GLY A 44 -8.57 10.64 10.26
C GLY A 44 -9.38 10.00 9.13
N MET A 45 -8.96 10.22 7.86
CA MET A 45 -9.57 9.55 6.72
C MET A 45 -9.27 8.05 6.71
N LEU A 46 -8.04 7.65 7.01
CA LEU A 46 -7.66 6.24 7.13
C LEU A 46 -8.46 5.54 8.24
N GLU A 47 -8.57 6.16 9.42
CA GLU A 47 -9.39 5.60 10.51
C GLU A 47 -10.84 5.39 10.09
N LYS A 48 -11.42 6.36 9.39
CA LYS A 48 -12.77 6.24 8.85
C LYS A 48 -12.87 5.07 7.86
N ILE A 49 -11.92 4.94 6.94
CA ILE A 49 -11.87 3.83 5.96
C ILE A 49 -11.82 2.47 6.67
N LEU A 50 -10.99 2.34 7.71
CA LEU A 50 -10.86 1.10 8.49
C LEU A 50 -12.14 0.79 9.27
N LEU A 51 -12.73 1.79 9.92
CA LEU A 51 -13.96 1.63 10.72
C LEU A 51 -15.17 1.27 9.84
N GLU A 52 -15.36 1.98 8.74
CA GLU A 52 -16.47 1.78 7.80
C GLU A 52 -16.19 0.67 6.78
N GLN A 53 -14.96 0.13 6.76
CA GLN A 53 -14.51 -0.92 5.85
C GLN A 53 -14.77 -0.59 4.37
N THR A 54 -14.53 0.64 3.97
CA THR A 54 -14.87 1.17 2.65
C THR A 54 -13.83 0.91 1.55
N VAL A 55 -12.85 0.04 1.81
CA VAL A 55 -11.92 -0.44 0.78
C VAL A 55 -12.67 -1.27 -0.25
N THR A 56 -12.37 -1.06 -1.53
CA THR A 56 -12.84 -1.86 -2.66
C THR A 56 -11.69 -2.62 -3.31
N THR A 57 -12.03 -3.64 -4.11
CA THR A 57 -11.04 -4.42 -4.86
C THR A 57 -11.32 -4.31 -6.35
N VAL A 58 -10.27 -4.04 -7.12
CA VAL A 58 -10.25 -4.12 -8.59
C VAL A 58 -9.42 -5.34 -8.97
N PHE A 59 -9.91 -6.13 -9.93
CA PHE A 59 -9.20 -7.29 -10.45
C PHE A 59 -8.57 -6.96 -11.79
N GLU A 60 -7.23 -7.00 -11.84
CA GLU A 60 -6.47 -6.75 -13.07
C GLU A 60 -6.07 -8.09 -13.71
N PRO A 61 -6.40 -8.33 -15.00
CA PRO A 61 -6.13 -9.61 -15.63
C PRO A 61 -4.63 -9.79 -15.91
N ILE A 62 -4.10 -10.97 -15.57
CA ILE A 62 -2.76 -11.44 -15.92
C ILE A 62 -2.91 -12.37 -17.12
N VAL A 63 -2.25 -12.04 -18.23
CA VAL A 63 -2.37 -12.76 -19.49
C VAL A 63 -1.08 -13.45 -19.91
N ALA A 64 -1.20 -14.63 -20.49
CA ALA A 64 -0.09 -15.35 -21.10
C ALA A 64 0.27 -14.69 -22.43
N LEU A 65 1.49 -14.18 -22.60
CA LEU A 65 1.95 -13.49 -23.81
C LEU A 65 1.87 -14.36 -25.08
N ALA A 66 2.06 -15.67 -24.94
CA ALA A 66 2.06 -16.58 -26.08
C ALA A 66 0.66 -16.89 -26.64
N SER A 67 -0.38 -16.85 -25.82
CA SER A 67 -1.74 -17.29 -26.17
C SER A 67 -2.81 -16.21 -25.98
N ASN A 68 -2.48 -15.09 -25.36
CA ASN A 68 -3.43 -14.07 -24.87
C ASN A 68 -4.52 -14.63 -23.93
N ALA A 69 -4.32 -15.84 -23.39
CA ALA A 69 -5.24 -16.40 -22.42
C ALA A 69 -5.07 -15.71 -21.05
N VAL A 70 -6.19 -15.46 -20.36
CA VAL A 70 -6.17 -14.94 -19.00
C VAL A 70 -5.78 -16.06 -18.04
N LEU A 71 -4.61 -15.93 -17.43
CA LEU A 71 -4.06 -16.87 -16.45
C LEU A 71 -4.68 -16.70 -15.06
N GLY A 72 -5.11 -15.49 -14.75
CA GLY A 72 -5.65 -15.15 -13.45
C GLY A 72 -5.85 -13.64 -13.30
N TYR A 73 -6.03 -13.22 -12.08
CA TYR A 73 -6.29 -11.82 -11.74
C TYR A 73 -5.50 -11.40 -10.51
N GLU A 74 -4.92 -10.22 -10.56
CA GLU A 74 -4.35 -9.55 -9.38
C GLU A 74 -5.44 -8.73 -8.68
N ALA A 75 -5.59 -8.96 -7.38
CA ALA A 75 -6.52 -8.23 -6.52
C ALA A 75 -5.86 -6.94 -6.00
N LEU A 76 -6.26 -5.81 -6.52
CA LEU A 76 -5.71 -4.50 -6.21
C LEU A 76 -6.69 -3.69 -5.37
N SER A 77 -6.29 -3.35 -4.16
CA SER A 77 -7.11 -2.54 -3.25
C SER A 77 -7.22 -1.09 -3.73
N ARG A 78 -8.39 -0.50 -3.49
CA ARG A 78 -8.67 0.91 -3.76
C ARG A 78 -9.39 1.53 -2.56
N GLY A 79 -8.93 2.69 -2.14
CA GLY A 79 -9.66 3.51 -1.18
C GLY A 79 -10.84 4.25 -1.82
N PRO A 80 -11.70 4.87 -1.00
CA PRO A 80 -12.86 5.61 -1.48
C PRO A 80 -12.47 6.82 -2.34
N SER A 81 -13.25 7.09 -3.38
CA SER A 81 -13.03 8.24 -4.26
C SER A 81 -13.17 9.58 -3.52
N GLY A 82 -12.36 10.58 -3.88
CA GLY A 82 -12.39 11.92 -3.31
C GLY A 82 -11.75 12.04 -1.93
N THR A 83 -11.02 11.01 -1.47
CA THR A 83 -10.36 11.01 -0.16
C THR A 83 -8.87 11.38 -0.21
N GLY A 84 -8.25 11.30 -1.38
CA GLY A 84 -6.80 11.36 -1.56
C GLY A 84 -6.09 10.04 -1.20
N LEU A 85 -6.84 8.99 -0.85
CA LEU A 85 -6.36 7.65 -0.50
C LEU A 85 -6.85 6.58 -1.48
N GLU A 86 -7.19 6.96 -2.72
CA GLU A 86 -7.77 6.05 -3.71
C GLU A 86 -6.79 4.98 -4.17
N THR A 87 -5.50 5.34 -4.31
CA THR A 87 -4.48 4.42 -4.81
C THR A 87 -3.88 3.55 -3.70
N PRO A 88 -3.43 2.32 -4.00
CA PRO A 88 -2.75 1.48 -3.03
C PRO A 88 -1.56 2.19 -2.37
N MET A 89 -0.75 2.92 -3.15
CA MET A 89 0.40 3.66 -2.65
C MET A 89 0.01 4.73 -1.62
N ALA A 90 -1.03 5.52 -1.89
CA ALA A 90 -1.50 6.56 -0.96
C ALA A 90 -2.11 5.93 0.29
N LEU A 91 -2.88 4.84 0.13
CA LEU A 91 -3.57 4.14 1.19
C LEU A 91 -2.56 3.47 2.15
N PHE A 92 -1.68 2.60 1.64
CA PHE A 92 -0.67 1.90 2.44
C PHE A 92 0.42 2.84 2.96
N GLY A 93 0.87 3.83 2.17
CA GLY A 93 1.81 4.84 2.67
C GLY A 93 1.23 5.70 3.81
N THR A 94 -0.09 5.91 3.84
CA THR A 94 -0.74 6.55 4.99
C THR A 94 -0.82 5.58 6.16
N ALA A 95 -1.15 4.31 5.94
CA ALA A 95 -1.19 3.29 6.99
C ALA A 95 0.18 3.13 7.68
N GLU A 96 1.28 3.12 6.92
CA GLU A 96 2.66 3.10 7.43
C GLU A 96 2.95 4.29 8.36
N LEU A 97 2.50 5.50 7.99
CA LEU A 97 2.70 6.72 8.82
C LEU A 97 1.96 6.71 10.15
N PHE A 98 0.98 5.83 10.33
CA PHE A 98 0.12 5.73 11.51
C PHE A 98 0.14 4.34 12.16
N ASP A 99 1.08 3.47 11.77
CA ASP A 99 1.23 2.10 12.27
C ASP A 99 -0.07 1.27 12.16
N ARG A 100 -0.79 1.41 11.03
CA ARG A 100 -2.09 0.75 10.76
C ARG A 100 -2.05 -0.19 9.54
N GLU A 101 -0.85 -0.60 9.12
CA GLU A 101 -0.67 -1.44 7.93
C GLU A 101 -1.30 -2.81 8.10
N TYR A 102 -1.19 -3.40 9.29
CA TYR A 102 -1.75 -4.72 9.57
C TYR A 102 -3.28 -4.73 9.44
N GLU A 103 -3.96 -3.77 10.05
CA GLU A 103 -5.43 -3.68 9.99
C GLU A 103 -5.91 -3.39 8.57
N LEU A 104 -5.17 -2.53 7.84
CA LEU A 104 -5.48 -2.24 6.46
C LEU A 104 -5.28 -3.47 5.57
N ASP A 105 -4.16 -4.18 5.72
CA ASP A 105 -3.85 -5.39 4.96
C ASP A 105 -4.88 -6.49 5.23
N SER A 106 -5.26 -6.72 6.50
CA SER A 106 -6.34 -7.65 6.87
C SER A 106 -7.67 -7.29 6.20
N LEU A 107 -8.05 -6.01 6.21
CA LEU A 107 -9.26 -5.54 5.52
C LEU A 107 -9.17 -5.76 4.01
N CYS A 108 -8.05 -5.43 3.38
CA CYS A 108 -7.83 -5.60 1.94
C CYS A 108 -7.94 -7.07 1.51
N ARG A 109 -7.31 -7.98 2.26
CA ARG A 109 -7.39 -9.44 2.00
C ARG A 109 -8.82 -9.96 2.08
N ARG A 110 -9.54 -9.62 3.15
CA ARG A 110 -10.95 -10.02 3.30
C ARG A 110 -11.82 -9.51 2.17
N ARG A 111 -11.64 -8.25 1.76
CA ARG A 111 -12.37 -7.65 0.62
C ARG A 111 -12.02 -8.31 -0.70
N ALA A 112 -10.74 -8.60 -0.94
CA ALA A 112 -10.31 -9.29 -2.15
C ALA A 112 -10.93 -10.68 -2.25
N LEU A 113 -10.84 -11.50 -1.21
CA LEU A 113 -11.42 -12.83 -1.19
C LEU A 113 -12.95 -12.80 -1.34
N SER A 114 -13.65 -11.95 -0.59
CA SER A 114 -15.12 -11.88 -0.69
C SER A 114 -15.64 -11.40 -2.03
N ASN A 115 -14.84 -10.64 -2.78
CA ASN A 115 -15.19 -10.11 -4.10
C ASN A 115 -14.66 -10.94 -5.28
N ALA A 116 -13.87 -11.99 -5.05
CA ALA A 116 -13.23 -12.81 -6.08
C ALA A 116 -14.20 -13.77 -6.82
N ARG A 117 -15.47 -13.38 -6.95
CA ARG A 117 -16.50 -14.18 -7.63
C ARG A 117 -16.29 -14.17 -9.15
N GLY A 118 -16.48 -15.33 -9.78
CA GLY A 118 -16.40 -15.46 -11.24
C GLY A 118 -14.99 -15.77 -11.77
N ILE A 119 -14.00 -15.95 -10.90
CA ILE A 119 -12.69 -16.52 -11.28
C ILE A 119 -12.88 -18.00 -11.56
N ALA A 120 -12.44 -18.46 -12.72
CA ALA A 120 -12.58 -19.87 -13.11
C ALA A 120 -11.61 -20.77 -12.31
N SER A 121 -11.98 -22.05 -12.13
CA SER A 121 -11.24 -23.01 -11.31
C SER A 121 -9.84 -23.34 -11.85
N ASP A 122 -9.53 -23.00 -13.09
CA ASP A 122 -8.22 -23.12 -13.74
C ASP A 122 -7.40 -21.82 -13.73
N GLN A 123 -7.98 -20.72 -13.22
CA GLN A 123 -7.34 -19.42 -13.09
C GLN A 123 -6.72 -19.20 -11.71
N LEU A 124 -5.83 -18.22 -11.64
CA LEU A 124 -5.11 -17.82 -10.43
C LEU A 124 -5.68 -16.52 -9.87
N LEU A 125 -5.70 -16.42 -8.55
CA LEU A 125 -5.95 -15.19 -7.81
C LEU A 125 -4.66 -14.76 -7.13
N PHE A 126 -4.12 -13.61 -7.52
CA PHE A 126 -2.95 -13.01 -6.91
C PHE A 126 -3.39 -12.02 -5.83
N LEU A 127 -2.84 -12.18 -4.65
CA LEU A 127 -3.20 -11.41 -3.47
C LEU A 127 -1.95 -10.88 -2.78
N ASN A 128 -1.80 -9.57 -2.74
CA ASN A 128 -0.76 -8.90 -1.98
C ASN A 128 -0.97 -9.10 -0.48
N ILE A 129 0.07 -9.47 0.27
CA ILE A 129 0.02 -9.70 1.71
C ILE A 129 1.24 -9.10 2.42
N LEU A 130 1.05 -8.72 3.68
CA LEU A 130 2.15 -8.49 4.61
C LEU A 130 2.61 -9.83 5.23
N PRO A 131 3.92 -10.06 5.43
CA PRO A 131 4.40 -11.28 6.11
C PRO A 131 3.78 -11.49 7.50
N THR A 132 3.46 -10.40 8.18
CA THR A 132 2.81 -10.43 9.51
C THR A 132 1.40 -11.03 9.51
N CYS A 133 0.79 -11.24 8.34
CA CYS A 133 -0.53 -11.87 8.22
C CYS A 133 -0.57 -13.33 8.71
N ILE A 134 0.57 -14.00 8.92
CA ILE A 134 0.64 -15.31 9.57
C ILE A 134 0.06 -15.29 10.99
N GLN A 135 0.06 -14.12 11.63
CA GLN A 135 -0.47 -13.91 12.97
C GLN A 135 -1.97 -13.50 12.95
N ASP A 136 -2.55 -13.32 11.77
CA ASP A 136 -3.95 -12.91 11.63
C ASP A 136 -4.89 -14.10 11.83
N PRO A 137 -5.71 -14.13 12.90
CA PRO A 137 -6.65 -15.22 13.14
C PRO A 137 -7.68 -15.34 12.00
N ASP A 138 -8.03 -14.26 11.33
CA ASP A 138 -8.97 -14.26 10.21
C ASP A 138 -8.32 -14.76 8.90
N PHE A 139 -6.99 -14.87 8.85
CA PHE A 139 -6.24 -15.40 7.70
C PHE A 139 -5.67 -16.80 7.96
N GLN A 140 -6.27 -17.55 8.89
CA GLN A 140 -5.88 -18.94 9.14
C GLN A 140 -6.27 -19.84 7.95
N ALA A 141 -5.45 -20.85 7.73
CA ALA A 141 -5.59 -21.77 6.60
C ALA A 141 -6.98 -22.40 6.45
N ALA A 142 -7.64 -22.72 7.55
CA ALA A 142 -8.97 -23.32 7.53
C ALA A 142 -9.98 -22.34 6.93
N HIS A 143 -10.01 -21.10 7.42
CA HIS A 143 -10.93 -20.07 6.97
C HIS A 143 -10.67 -19.64 5.52
N VAL A 144 -9.40 -19.47 5.14
CA VAL A 144 -9.04 -19.14 3.74
C VAL A 144 -9.46 -20.25 2.78
N ARG A 145 -9.25 -21.54 3.16
CA ARG A 145 -9.66 -22.69 2.35
C ARG A 145 -11.17 -22.78 2.21
N GLU A 146 -11.91 -22.50 3.26
CA GLU A 146 -13.38 -22.49 3.24
C GLU A 146 -13.88 -21.40 2.29
N THR A 147 -13.36 -20.18 2.40
CA THR A 147 -13.68 -19.06 1.51
C THR A 147 -13.33 -19.38 0.05
N LEU A 148 -12.17 -19.98 -0.21
CA LEU A 148 -11.79 -20.40 -1.56
C LEU A 148 -12.73 -21.48 -2.10
N ALA A 149 -13.13 -22.46 -1.27
CA ALA A 149 -14.06 -23.51 -1.67
C ALA A 149 -15.46 -22.96 -2.04
N GLU A 150 -15.96 -21.95 -1.31
CA GLU A 150 -17.18 -21.24 -1.65
C GLU A 150 -17.10 -20.52 -3.01
N LEU A 151 -15.88 -20.10 -3.41
CA LEU A 151 -15.60 -19.50 -4.71
C LEU A 151 -15.37 -20.54 -5.83
N GLY A 152 -15.38 -21.84 -5.50
CA GLY A 152 -15.01 -22.92 -6.43
C GLY A 152 -13.50 -23.02 -6.71
N LEU A 153 -12.68 -22.43 -5.84
CA LEU A 153 -11.22 -22.40 -5.93
C LEU A 153 -10.59 -23.32 -4.88
N GLY A 154 -9.33 -23.67 -5.09
CA GLY A 154 -8.53 -24.41 -4.11
C GLY A 154 -7.27 -23.62 -3.72
N PRO A 155 -6.49 -24.11 -2.72
CA PRO A 155 -5.26 -23.43 -2.28
C PRO A 155 -4.26 -23.14 -3.42
N ARG A 156 -4.20 -24.01 -4.42
CA ARG A 156 -3.31 -23.85 -5.58
C ARG A 156 -3.72 -22.72 -6.54
N ASN A 157 -4.96 -22.24 -6.43
CA ASN A 157 -5.41 -21.08 -7.20
C ASN A 157 -4.98 -19.75 -6.57
N LEU A 158 -4.65 -19.74 -5.28
CA LEU A 158 -4.21 -18.52 -4.57
C LEU A 158 -2.69 -18.38 -4.66
N VAL A 159 -2.25 -17.24 -5.19
CA VAL A 159 -0.86 -16.81 -5.22
C VAL A 159 -0.71 -15.64 -4.25
N LEU A 160 0.08 -15.82 -3.21
CA LEU A 160 0.36 -14.78 -2.23
C LEU A 160 1.61 -14.01 -2.65
N GLU A 161 1.47 -12.72 -2.86
CA GLU A 161 2.55 -11.83 -3.29
C GLU A 161 3.11 -11.08 -2.07
N ILE A 162 4.42 -11.21 -1.85
CA ILE A 162 5.12 -10.56 -0.75
C ILE A 162 6.21 -9.66 -1.32
N SER A 163 6.12 -8.35 -1.04
CA SER A 163 7.08 -7.40 -1.58
C SER A 163 8.50 -7.57 -1.04
N GLU A 164 9.51 -7.30 -1.87
CA GLU A 164 10.94 -7.31 -1.51
C GLU A 164 11.26 -6.39 -0.33
N ARG A 165 10.60 -5.22 -0.23
CA ARG A 165 10.80 -4.27 0.88
C ARG A 165 10.52 -4.90 2.23
N GLN A 166 9.52 -5.76 2.31
CA GLN A 166 9.14 -6.48 3.52
C GLN A 166 10.10 -7.61 3.84
N ALA A 167 10.65 -8.28 2.82
CA ALA A 167 11.70 -9.28 2.98
C ALA A 167 12.96 -8.67 3.61
N ILE A 168 13.33 -7.46 3.20
CA ILE A 168 14.52 -6.75 3.70
C ILE A 168 14.31 -6.25 5.13
N SER A 169 13.12 -5.75 5.47
CA SER A 169 12.83 -5.15 6.77
C SER A 169 12.76 -6.17 7.92
N ASN A 170 12.25 -7.39 7.65
CA ASN A 170 12.12 -8.45 8.66
C ASN A 170 12.23 -9.84 8.03
N PHE A 171 13.44 -10.23 7.67
CA PHE A 171 13.73 -11.51 7.02
C PHE A 171 13.23 -12.76 7.81
N PRO A 172 13.34 -12.84 9.15
CA PRO A 172 12.79 -13.96 9.88
C PRO A 172 11.29 -14.17 9.71
N ILE A 173 10.49 -13.11 9.86
CA ILE A 173 9.03 -13.18 9.68
C ILE A 173 8.67 -13.49 8.23
N PHE A 174 9.39 -12.89 7.27
CA PHE A 174 9.22 -13.18 5.85
C PHE A 174 9.42 -14.67 5.55
N ARG A 175 10.51 -15.27 6.06
CA ARG A 175 10.80 -16.69 5.87
C ARG A 175 9.75 -17.59 6.52
N GLU A 176 9.34 -17.27 7.75
CA GLU A 176 8.29 -17.98 8.45
C GLU A 176 6.97 -17.96 7.67
N ALA A 177 6.60 -16.80 7.08
CA ALA A 177 5.41 -16.67 6.26
C ALA A 177 5.48 -17.54 5.00
N ILE A 178 6.62 -17.55 4.27
CA ILE A 178 6.82 -18.41 3.11
C ILE A 178 6.67 -19.88 3.49
N ASP A 179 7.38 -20.35 4.52
CA ASP A 179 7.36 -21.74 4.94
C ASP A 179 5.94 -22.16 5.38
N HIS A 180 5.25 -21.29 6.11
CA HIS A 180 3.88 -21.51 6.57
C HIS A 180 2.90 -21.65 5.39
N PHE A 181 2.81 -20.66 4.53
CA PHE A 181 1.83 -20.64 3.43
C PHE A 181 2.12 -21.67 2.34
N SER A 182 3.40 -21.92 2.03
CA SER A 182 3.79 -23.00 1.11
C SER A 182 3.40 -24.37 1.67
N GLY A 183 3.60 -24.59 2.98
CA GLY A 183 3.18 -25.82 3.67
C GLY A 183 1.66 -26.04 3.65
N LEU A 184 0.87 -24.98 3.51
CA LEU A 184 -0.58 -25.02 3.37
C LEU A 184 -1.06 -25.24 1.92
N GLY A 185 -0.12 -25.27 0.95
CA GLY A 185 -0.38 -25.52 -0.46
C GLY A 185 -0.71 -24.26 -1.28
N PHE A 186 -0.53 -23.06 -0.71
CA PHE A 186 -0.61 -21.81 -1.46
C PHE A 186 0.64 -21.61 -2.32
N ARG A 187 0.52 -20.82 -3.38
CA ARG A 187 1.67 -20.37 -4.19
C ARG A 187 2.20 -19.05 -3.60
N ILE A 188 3.51 -18.83 -3.73
CA ILE A 188 4.16 -17.58 -3.30
C ILE A 188 4.84 -16.96 -4.53
N ALA A 189 4.75 -15.65 -4.68
CA ALA A 189 5.42 -14.85 -5.69
C ALA A 189 6.17 -13.67 -5.05
#